data_b257cefe734af526fddc202dfaaebec1
#
_entry.id   b257cefe734af526fddc202dfaaebec1
#
_cell.length_a   1.000
_cell.length_b   1.000
_cell.length_c   1.000
_cell.angle_alpha   90.00
_cell.angle_beta   90.00
_cell.angle_gamma   90.00
#
_symmetry.space_group_name_H-M   'P 1'
#
loop_
_entity.id
_entity.type
_entity.pdbx_description
1 polymer ?
#
loop_
_entity_poly.entity_id
_entity_poly.type
_entity_poly.pdbx_seq_one_letter_code
_entity_poly.pdbx_strand_id
1 'polypeptide(L)'
;MEMEVLPDSSDDEDEEFFDLVAFFGASITLLTSQEALRVAGELQPGYKLGSLVIKRERVSVEEIFGRLDDRWFKKCNRMSKSLFWKLHSLLDPHMKQESSQQRGPPPNGFVSSAARLSMAIRWFAGGEAADIFQVHGVGYKEVYNSVWQVVDAINICPELQIVFPASHEEQTLIARGFQAKSKASFSNCVGCIDGMLIWTNKPNKNSAKDAGFGEAKFFCGRKKKFGLALQAICDHKRRFLDVDVGHPASTSDYLCFTTSDIHLKLRENGFLADGLCLYGDNAYVNTPFMATPYKGAQSGVKDGCLQFLSFSAPN
;
A
#
# COMPACT_ATOMS: atom_id res chain seq x y z
N MET A 1 18.87 33.66 -24.53
CA MET A 1 19.65 32.68 -23.74
C MET A 1 18.77 32.33 -22.56
N GLU A 2 17.82 31.42 -22.80
CA GLU A 2 16.88 30.90 -21.80
C GLU A 2 17.64 29.90 -20.94
N MET A 3 17.69 30.18 -19.64
CA MET A 3 18.22 29.24 -18.66
C MET A 3 17.17 28.15 -18.46
N GLU A 4 17.43 26.94 -18.98
CA GLU A 4 16.71 25.74 -18.59
C GLU A 4 16.93 25.52 -17.09
N VAL A 5 15.87 25.71 -16.31
CA VAL A 5 15.84 25.30 -14.91
C VAL A 5 15.74 23.78 -14.91
N LEU A 6 16.84 23.12 -14.58
CA LEU A 6 16.83 21.68 -14.32
C LEU A 6 15.89 21.40 -13.13
N PRO A 7 15.02 20.38 -13.21
CA PRO A 7 14.16 20.01 -12.08
C PRO A 7 15.03 19.62 -10.88
N ASP A 8 14.65 20.14 -9.73
CA ASP A 8 15.33 19.88 -8.46
C ASP A 8 15.22 18.38 -8.12
N SER A 9 16.36 17.70 -7.99
CA SER A 9 16.42 16.25 -7.71
C SER A 9 15.81 15.86 -6.37
N SER A 10 15.58 16.81 -5.48
CA SER A 10 14.93 16.60 -4.19
C SER A 10 13.42 16.31 -4.32
N ASP A 11 12.74 16.93 -5.28
CA ASP A 11 11.32 16.73 -5.51
C ASP A 11 11.02 15.34 -6.08
N ASP A 12 11.91 14.79 -6.92
CA ASP A 12 11.78 13.45 -7.48
C ASP A 12 11.99 12.36 -6.41
N GLU A 13 12.90 12.54 -5.46
CA GLU A 13 13.14 11.59 -4.37
C GLU A 13 11.98 11.59 -3.35
N ASP A 14 11.38 12.74 -3.08
CA ASP A 14 10.22 12.84 -2.20
C ASP A 14 8.96 12.28 -2.88
N GLU A 15 8.75 12.47 -4.18
CA GLU A 15 7.67 11.82 -4.94
C GLU A 15 7.82 10.29 -4.90
N GLU A 16 9.03 9.77 -5.12
CA GLU A 16 9.31 8.33 -5.08
C GLU A 16 9.10 7.74 -3.67
N PHE A 17 9.42 8.50 -2.62
CA PHE A 17 9.18 8.08 -1.24
C PHE A 17 7.69 7.97 -0.91
N PHE A 18 6.88 8.96 -1.32
CA PHE A 18 5.44 8.93 -1.08
C PHE A 18 4.72 7.85 -1.91
N ASP A 19 5.14 7.62 -3.15
CA ASP A 19 4.62 6.52 -3.96
C ASP A 19 4.88 5.15 -3.32
N LEU A 20 6.04 5.02 -2.68
CA LEU A 20 6.42 3.80 -1.99
C LEU A 20 5.65 3.60 -0.68
N VAL A 21 5.50 4.66 0.11
CA VAL A 21 4.68 4.65 1.34
C VAL A 21 3.23 4.29 1.00
N ALA A 22 2.71 4.84 -0.09
CA ALA A 22 1.39 4.53 -0.58
C ALA A 22 1.26 3.05 -1.00
N PHE A 23 2.24 2.52 -1.72
CA PHE A 23 2.27 1.10 -2.10
C PHE A 23 2.34 0.17 -0.89
N PHE A 24 3.19 0.50 0.08
CA PHE A 24 3.30 -0.28 1.33
C PHE A 24 2.08 -0.10 2.22
N GLY A 25 1.53 1.10 2.34
CA GLY A 25 0.32 1.36 3.11
C GLY A 25 -0.85 0.53 2.62
N ALA A 26 -1.10 0.50 1.31
CA ALA A 26 -2.11 -0.34 0.69
C ALA A 26 -1.83 -1.84 0.90
N SER A 27 -0.57 -2.26 0.75
CA SER A 27 -0.15 -3.66 0.96
C SER A 27 -0.29 -4.08 2.42
N ILE A 28 -0.07 -3.17 3.36
CA ILE A 28 -0.13 -3.40 4.80
C ILE A 28 -1.56 -3.45 5.32
N THR A 29 -2.41 -2.54 4.88
CA THR A 29 -3.85 -2.60 5.17
C THR A 29 -4.46 -3.92 4.70
N LEU A 30 -3.98 -4.45 3.59
CA LEU A 30 -4.30 -5.78 3.06
C LEU A 30 -3.90 -6.92 3.97
N LEU A 31 -2.67 -6.89 4.48
CA LEU A 31 -2.14 -7.95 5.33
C LEU A 31 -2.81 -7.97 6.71
N THR A 32 -3.21 -6.81 7.23
CA THR A 32 -3.81 -6.72 8.56
C THR A 32 -5.21 -7.31 8.64
N SER A 33 -5.97 -7.37 7.54
CA SER A 33 -7.37 -7.80 7.62
C SER A 33 -7.60 -9.30 7.52
N GLN A 34 -6.92 -10.06 6.68
CA GLN A 34 -7.20 -11.51 6.52
C GLN A 34 -6.01 -12.38 6.11
N GLU A 35 -5.09 -11.89 5.31
CA GLU A 35 -3.91 -12.65 4.87
C GLU A 35 -2.94 -12.87 6.04
N ALA A 36 -2.91 -11.94 6.98
CA ALA A 36 -2.20 -12.04 8.24
C ALA A 36 -2.59 -13.27 9.05
N LEU A 37 -3.88 -13.48 9.20
CA LEU A 37 -4.41 -14.64 9.92
C LEU A 37 -4.09 -15.95 9.21
N ARG A 38 -4.02 -15.95 7.89
CA ARG A 38 -3.70 -17.14 7.09
C ARG A 38 -2.22 -17.49 7.13
N VAL A 39 -1.32 -16.52 6.94
CA VAL A 39 0.13 -16.76 7.03
C VAL A 39 0.52 -17.19 8.44
N ALA A 40 -0.09 -16.61 9.47
CA ALA A 40 0.07 -17.06 10.86
C ALA A 40 -0.51 -18.46 11.10
N GLY A 41 -1.59 -18.84 10.39
CA GLY A 41 -2.22 -20.16 10.48
C GLY A 41 -1.48 -21.26 9.72
N GLU A 42 -0.79 -20.94 8.62
CA GLU A 42 0.07 -21.87 7.87
C GLU A 42 1.37 -22.21 8.62
N LEU A 43 1.77 -21.38 9.57
CA LEU A 43 2.83 -21.65 10.53
C LEU A 43 2.31 -22.59 11.63
N GLN A 44 1.75 -23.77 11.26
CA GLN A 44 1.29 -24.75 12.23
C GLN A 44 2.39 -25.13 13.23
N PRO A 45 2.09 -25.13 14.55
CA PRO A 45 3.04 -25.54 15.57
C PRO A 45 3.12 -27.08 15.61
N GLY A 46 3.51 -27.72 14.52
CA GLY A 46 3.47 -29.16 14.39
C GLY A 46 4.81 -29.87 14.21
N TYR A 47 5.88 -29.16 13.99
CA TYR A 47 7.21 -29.79 13.90
C TYR A 47 8.03 -29.55 15.16
N LYS A 48 7.87 -30.41 16.15
CA LYS A 48 8.91 -30.68 17.15
C LYS A 48 10.04 -31.48 16.48
N LEU A 49 10.73 -30.91 15.52
CA LEU A 49 12.09 -31.35 15.24
C LEU A 49 12.91 -30.91 16.47
N GLY A 50 13.54 -31.86 17.17
CA GLY A 50 14.52 -31.58 18.18
C GLY A 50 15.47 -30.52 17.62
N SER A 51 15.57 -29.38 18.30
CA SER A 51 16.18 -28.16 17.76
C SER A 51 17.68 -28.35 17.66
N LEU A 52 18.15 -28.90 16.54
CA LEU A 52 19.50 -28.65 16.08
C LEU A 52 19.59 -27.15 15.78
N VAL A 53 20.20 -26.42 16.70
CA VAL A 53 20.49 -24.99 16.50
C VAL A 53 21.54 -24.91 15.40
N ILE A 54 21.09 -24.67 14.18
CA ILE A 54 21.99 -24.46 13.04
C ILE A 54 22.59 -23.07 13.23
N LYS A 55 23.90 -23.01 13.47
CA LYS A 55 24.64 -21.75 13.46
C LYS A 55 24.62 -21.18 12.04
N ARG A 56 24.13 -19.95 11.91
CA ARG A 56 24.08 -19.23 10.64
C ARG A 56 24.92 -17.98 10.74
N GLU A 57 25.67 -17.72 9.69
CA GLU A 57 26.43 -16.48 9.58
C GLU A 57 25.47 -15.36 9.12
N ARG A 58 25.39 -14.31 9.91
CA ARG A 58 24.58 -13.12 9.60
C ARG A 58 25.32 -12.27 8.58
N VAL A 59 24.62 -11.86 7.55
CA VAL A 59 25.13 -10.90 6.57
C VAL A 59 24.61 -9.52 6.93
N SER A 60 25.46 -8.52 6.99
CA SER A 60 25.06 -7.15 7.28
C SER A 60 24.29 -6.55 6.11
N VAL A 61 23.42 -5.58 6.39
CA VAL A 61 22.64 -4.90 5.35
C VAL A 61 23.57 -4.15 4.39
N GLU A 62 24.60 -3.53 4.92
CA GLU A 62 25.62 -2.80 4.16
C GLU A 62 26.34 -3.73 3.16
N GLU A 63 26.67 -4.95 3.60
CA GLU A 63 27.29 -5.94 2.74
C GLU A 63 26.34 -6.42 1.63
N ILE A 64 25.06 -6.69 1.98
CA ILE A 64 24.03 -7.06 1.00
C ILE A 64 23.87 -5.95 -0.04
N PHE A 65 23.81 -4.69 0.40
CA PHE A 65 23.64 -3.53 -0.46
C PHE A 65 24.89 -3.24 -1.31
N GLY A 66 26.08 -3.55 -0.79
CA GLY A 66 27.34 -3.44 -1.52
C GLY A 66 27.47 -4.42 -2.69
N ARG A 67 26.73 -5.53 -2.66
CA ARG A 67 26.72 -6.55 -3.73
C ARG A 67 25.93 -6.12 -4.98
N LEU A 68 25.10 -5.07 -4.87
CA LEU A 68 24.24 -4.58 -5.94
C LEU A 68 24.58 -3.15 -6.31
N ASP A 69 24.67 -2.85 -7.61
CA ASP A 69 24.62 -1.47 -8.07
C ASP A 69 23.22 -0.85 -7.82
N ASP A 70 23.11 0.48 -7.94
CA ASP A 70 21.87 1.19 -7.59
C ASP A 70 20.71 0.82 -8.50
N ARG A 71 20.96 0.51 -9.78
CA ARG A 71 19.94 0.07 -10.73
C ARG A 71 19.34 -1.28 -10.31
N TRP A 72 20.18 -2.26 -10.00
CA TRP A 72 19.72 -3.57 -9.56
C TRP A 72 19.12 -3.52 -8.17
N PHE A 73 19.67 -2.68 -7.28
CA PHE A 73 19.08 -2.45 -5.97
C PHE A 73 17.63 -1.95 -6.09
N LYS A 74 17.39 -0.88 -6.88
CA LYS A 74 16.06 -0.34 -7.15
C LYS A 74 15.12 -1.38 -7.79
N LYS A 75 15.63 -2.19 -8.71
CA LYS A 75 14.83 -3.26 -9.33
C LYS A 75 14.39 -4.33 -8.32
N CYS A 76 15.26 -4.71 -7.39
CA CYS A 76 15.00 -5.76 -6.39
C CYS A 76 14.18 -5.27 -5.20
N ASN A 77 14.33 -4.01 -4.80
CA ASN A 77 13.75 -3.45 -3.58
C ASN A 77 12.67 -2.38 -3.86
N ARG A 78 12.44 -2.03 -5.12
CA ARG A 78 11.48 -1.01 -5.57
C ARG A 78 11.73 0.39 -5.01
N MET A 79 12.92 0.65 -4.47
CA MET A 79 13.35 1.94 -3.94
C MET A 79 14.85 2.14 -4.08
N SER A 80 15.34 3.37 -3.94
CA SER A 80 16.77 3.68 -3.88
C SER A 80 17.37 3.32 -2.51
N LYS A 81 18.70 3.23 -2.44
CA LYS A 81 19.40 3.00 -1.15
C LYS A 81 19.21 4.17 -0.19
N SER A 82 19.17 5.40 -0.69
CA SER A 82 18.93 6.61 0.12
C SER A 82 17.55 6.57 0.77
N LEU A 83 16.51 6.21 -0.01
CA LEU A 83 15.15 6.05 0.50
C LEU A 83 15.03 4.93 1.54
N PHE A 84 15.76 3.83 1.35
CA PHE A 84 15.79 2.77 2.36
C PHE A 84 16.25 3.31 3.72
N TRP A 85 17.32 4.08 3.75
CA TRP A 85 17.85 4.61 5.01
C TRP A 85 16.97 5.72 5.60
N LYS A 86 16.32 6.53 4.74
CA LYS A 86 15.30 7.50 5.18
C LYS A 86 14.12 6.76 5.83
N LEU A 87 13.60 5.71 5.21
CA LEU A 87 12.53 4.88 5.76
C LEU A 87 12.97 4.17 7.05
N HIS A 88 14.19 3.63 7.08
CA HIS A 88 14.72 3.01 8.28
C HIS A 88 14.76 3.98 9.46
N SER A 89 15.24 5.20 9.26
CA SER A 89 15.31 6.20 10.34
C SER A 89 13.94 6.59 10.89
N LEU A 90 12.88 6.54 10.07
CA LEU A 90 11.51 6.77 10.53
C LEU A 90 10.96 5.57 11.30
N LEU A 91 11.25 4.35 10.87
CA LEU A 91 10.67 3.14 11.44
C LEU A 91 11.43 2.59 12.65
N ASP A 92 12.74 2.83 12.75
CA ASP A 92 13.58 2.27 13.81
C ASP A 92 13.04 2.54 15.23
N PRO A 93 12.54 3.75 15.57
CA PRO A 93 11.95 4.01 16.89
C PRO A 93 10.70 3.18 17.20
N HIS A 94 10.00 2.73 16.16
CA HIS A 94 8.75 1.98 16.25
C HIS A 94 8.96 0.46 16.17
N MET A 95 10.15 -0.01 15.78
CA MET A 95 10.46 -1.43 15.77
C MET A 95 10.80 -1.94 17.16
N LYS A 96 10.22 -3.08 17.54
CA LYS A 96 10.51 -3.72 18.83
C LYS A 96 11.98 -4.12 18.88
N GLN A 97 12.72 -3.52 19.80
CA GLN A 97 14.06 -3.99 20.13
C GLN A 97 13.94 -5.30 20.92
N GLU A 98 14.61 -6.35 20.46
CA GLU A 98 14.67 -7.60 21.22
C GLU A 98 15.50 -7.39 22.49
N SER A 99 14.83 -7.34 23.65
CA SER A 99 15.51 -7.25 24.93
C SER A 99 16.03 -8.63 25.35
N SER A 100 17.29 -8.69 25.75
CA SER A 100 17.96 -9.89 26.27
C SER A 100 17.40 -10.39 27.61
N GLN A 101 16.37 -9.74 28.15
CA GLN A 101 15.99 -9.90 29.57
C GLN A 101 15.32 -11.23 29.93
N GLN A 102 14.85 -12.04 28.98
CA GLN A 102 14.12 -13.26 29.34
C GLN A 102 14.80 -14.59 29.01
N ARG A 103 15.74 -14.67 28.10
CA ARG A 103 16.35 -15.96 27.68
C ARG A 103 17.84 -15.88 27.26
N GLY A 104 18.53 -14.77 27.51
CA GLY A 104 19.87 -14.53 26.98
C GLY A 104 19.90 -14.25 25.47
N PRO A 105 21.05 -13.87 24.91
CA PRO A 105 21.16 -13.58 23.48
C PRO A 105 20.90 -14.85 22.67
N PRO A 106 20.16 -14.74 21.53
CA PRO A 106 19.94 -15.88 20.67
C PRO A 106 21.28 -16.40 20.10
N PRO A 107 21.39 -17.72 19.80
CA PRO A 107 22.65 -18.35 19.40
C PRO A 107 23.34 -17.70 18.20
N ASN A 108 22.57 -17.02 17.34
CA ASN A 108 23.07 -16.32 16.15
C ASN A 108 23.06 -14.79 16.29
N GLY A 109 22.93 -14.26 17.52
CA GLY A 109 22.78 -12.83 17.78
C GLY A 109 21.38 -12.28 17.41
N PHE A 110 21.17 -11.02 17.74
CA PHE A 110 19.93 -10.31 17.41
C PHE A 110 19.90 -9.91 15.93
N VAL A 111 18.71 -9.81 15.34
CA VAL A 111 18.49 -9.26 14.00
C VAL A 111 18.29 -7.76 14.14
N SER A 112 19.14 -6.96 13.45
CA SER A 112 19.04 -5.51 13.47
C SER A 112 17.72 -5.03 12.81
N SER A 113 17.23 -3.86 13.20
CA SER A 113 16.06 -3.23 12.59
C SER A 113 16.25 -3.00 11.08
N ALA A 114 17.45 -2.61 10.64
CA ALA A 114 17.79 -2.48 9.24
C ALA A 114 17.69 -3.82 8.48
N ALA A 115 18.14 -4.94 9.07
CA ALA A 115 17.99 -6.25 8.47
C ALA A 115 16.51 -6.69 8.40
N ARG A 116 15.71 -6.39 9.41
CA ARG A 116 14.26 -6.63 9.40
C ARG A 116 13.57 -5.86 8.29
N LEU A 117 13.88 -4.56 8.18
CA LEU A 117 13.36 -3.72 7.11
C LEU A 117 13.78 -4.24 5.73
N SER A 118 15.04 -4.60 5.55
CA SER A 118 15.55 -5.15 4.28
C SER A 118 14.81 -6.42 3.87
N MET A 119 14.58 -7.35 4.82
CA MET A 119 13.80 -8.56 4.57
C MET A 119 12.36 -8.26 4.19
N ALA A 120 11.70 -7.34 4.91
CA ALA A 120 10.32 -6.95 4.65
C ALA A 120 10.16 -6.29 3.27
N ILE A 121 11.01 -5.32 2.94
CA ILE A 121 11.00 -4.66 1.63
C ILE A 121 11.21 -5.68 0.51
N ARG A 122 12.18 -6.57 0.65
CA ARG A 122 12.44 -7.60 -0.36
C ARG A 122 11.25 -8.54 -0.53
N TRP A 123 10.57 -8.90 0.57
CA TRP A 123 9.36 -9.72 0.54
C TRP A 123 8.21 -8.98 -0.17
N PHE A 124 7.94 -7.73 0.17
CA PHE A 124 6.92 -6.90 -0.51
C PHE A 124 7.23 -6.68 -2.00
N ALA A 125 8.50 -6.60 -2.36
CA ALA A 125 8.92 -6.51 -3.76
C ALA A 125 8.74 -7.83 -4.54
N GLY A 126 8.17 -8.86 -3.94
CA GLY A 126 7.89 -10.16 -4.55
C GLY A 126 9.02 -11.20 -4.37
N GLY A 127 9.89 -11.01 -3.37
CA GLY A 127 10.91 -12.01 -3.03
C GLY A 127 10.33 -13.19 -2.27
N GLU A 128 10.82 -14.39 -2.56
CA GLU A 128 10.47 -15.60 -1.84
C GLU A 128 11.14 -15.65 -0.46
N ALA A 129 10.40 -16.04 0.57
CA ALA A 129 10.98 -16.17 1.91
C ALA A 129 12.16 -17.15 1.96
N ALA A 130 12.15 -18.16 1.07
CA ALA A 130 13.22 -19.13 0.92
C ALA A 130 14.55 -18.50 0.47
N ASP A 131 14.50 -17.50 -0.40
CA ASP A 131 15.69 -16.78 -0.87
C ASP A 131 16.13 -15.73 0.15
N ILE A 132 15.16 -15.02 0.74
CA ILE A 132 15.44 -13.95 1.70
C ILE A 132 16.18 -14.48 2.93
N PHE A 133 15.76 -15.62 3.50
CA PHE A 133 16.42 -16.16 4.68
C PHE A 133 17.87 -16.58 4.41
N GLN A 134 18.18 -17.06 3.19
CA GLN A 134 19.53 -17.44 2.79
C GLN A 134 20.43 -16.21 2.66
N VAL A 135 19.95 -15.16 2.00
CA VAL A 135 20.70 -13.91 1.79
C VAL A 135 21.07 -13.25 3.12
N HIS A 136 20.15 -13.23 4.09
CA HIS A 136 20.36 -12.56 5.37
C HIS A 136 20.97 -13.47 6.46
N GLY A 137 21.15 -14.75 6.20
CA GLY A 137 21.66 -15.71 7.20
C GLY A 137 20.75 -15.86 8.41
N VAL A 138 19.44 -15.79 8.22
CA VAL A 138 18.43 -15.91 9.28
C VAL A 138 17.69 -17.26 9.25
N GLY A 139 16.77 -17.51 10.16
CA GLY A 139 15.82 -18.62 10.07
C GLY A 139 14.64 -18.28 9.17
N TYR A 140 14.07 -19.28 8.49
CA TYR A 140 12.90 -19.07 7.62
C TYR A 140 11.74 -18.32 8.33
N LYS A 141 11.44 -18.74 9.57
CA LYS A 141 10.40 -18.08 10.39
C LYS A 141 10.73 -16.60 10.69
N GLU A 142 12.03 -16.27 10.76
CA GLU A 142 12.46 -14.92 11.10
C GLU A 142 12.15 -13.89 9.99
N VAL A 143 12.06 -14.35 8.73
CA VAL A 143 11.62 -13.49 7.63
C VAL A 143 10.19 -13.00 7.89
N TYR A 144 9.27 -13.90 8.21
CA TYR A 144 7.88 -13.52 8.50
C TYR A 144 7.77 -12.68 9.77
N ASN A 145 8.50 -13.02 10.83
CA ASN A 145 8.54 -12.19 12.03
C ASN A 145 9.00 -10.76 11.72
N SER A 146 9.99 -10.63 10.83
CA SER A 146 10.50 -9.32 10.41
C SER A 146 9.48 -8.54 9.58
N VAL A 147 8.81 -9.21 8.63
CA VAL A 147 7.71 -8.59 7.86
C VAL A 147 6.64 -8.03 8.80
N TRP A 148 6.18 -8.82 9.77
CA TRP A 148 5.14 -8.38 10.71
C TRP A 148 5.59 -7.25 11.62
N GLN A 149 6.83 -7.28 12.11
CA GLN A 149 7.34 -6.17 12.92
C GLN A 149 7.44 -4.87 12.14
N VAL A 150 7.82 -4.95 10.86
CA VAL A 150 7.84 -3.77 9.98
C VAL A 150 6.42 -3.28 9.67
N VAL A 151 5.47 -4.18 9.43
CA VAL A 151 4.04 -3.82 9.28
C VAL A 151 3.52 -3.10 10.52
N ASP A 152 3.76 -3.66 11.70
CA ASP A 152 3.36 -3.03 12.96
C ASP A 152 3.98 -1.63 13.12
N ALA A 153 5.28 -1.50 12.79
CA ALA A 153 5.99 -0.22 12.88
C ALA A 153 5.42 0.83 11.91
N ILE A 154 5.10 0.45 10.67
CA ILE A 154 4.49 1.35 9.69
C ILE A 154 3.09 1.79 10.14
N ASN A 155 2.29 0.87 10.69
CA ASN A 155 0.94 1.18 11.15
C ASN A 155 0.89 2.18 12.32
N ILE A 156 1.96 2.28 13.11
CA ILE A 156 2.04 3.22 14.25
C ILE A 156 2.88 4.46 13.95
N CYS A 157 3.62 4.51 12.84
CA CYS A 157 4.44 5.65 12.43
C CYS A 157 3.55 6.76 11.87
N PRO A 158 3.45 7.94 12.53
CA PRO A 158 2.52 8.99 12.10
C PRO A 158 2.83 9.55 10.70
N GLU A 159 4.12 9.61 10.34
CA GLU A 159 4.60 10.15 9.07
C GLU A 159 4.24 9.27 7.87
N LEU A 160 3.87 8.01 8.12
CA LEU A 160 3.52 7.02 7.09
C LEU A 160 2.03 6.76 6.97
N GLN A 161 1.20 7.49 7.74
CA GLN A 161 -0.25 7.31 7.68
C GLN A 161 -0.82 7.90 6.38
N ILE A 162 -1.69 7.13 5.73
CA ILE A 162 -2.50 7.62 4.62
C ILE A 162 -3.69 8.36 5.22
N VAL A 163 -3.74 9.68 5.02
CA VAL A 163 -4.80 10.53 5.59
C VAL A 163 -5.34 11.44 4.51
N PHE A 164 -6.66 11.46 4.37
CA PHE A 164 -7.33 12.42 3.48
C PHE A 164 -7.12 13.84 4.02
N PRO A 165 -6.77 14.83 3.16
CA PRO A 165 -6.48 16.18 3.59
C PRO A 165 -7.69 16.82 4.29
N ALA A 166 -7.48 17.25 5.54
CA ALA A 166 -8.53 17.83 6.37
C ALA A 166 -8.72 19.33 6.13
N SER A 167 -7.67 20.04 5.70
CA SER A 167 -7.75 21.48 5.47
C SER A 167 -8.27 21.80 4.05
N HIS A 168 -9.11 22.83 3.94
CA HIS A 168 -9.62 23.29 2.65
C HIS A 168 -8.52 23.86 1.75
N GLU A 169 -7.43 24.37 2.36
CA GLU A 169 -6.26 24.84 1.63
C GLU A 169 -5.55 23.70 0.92
N GLU A 170 -5.29 22.58 1.61
CA GLU A 170 -4.66 21.39 1.02
C GLU A 170 -5.54 20.78 -0.07
N GLN A 171 -6.84 20.67 0.17
CA GLN A 171 -7.80 20.19 -0.83
C GLN A 171 -7.78 21.07 -2.09
N THR A 172 -7.73 22.39 -1.92
CA THR A 172 -7.64 23.35 -3.03
C THR A 172 -6.30 23.23 -3.78
N LEU A 173 -5.19 22.98 -3.09
CA LEU A 173 -3.90 22.74 -3.73
C LEU A 173 -3.92 21.47 -4.58
N ILE A 174 -4.53 20.39 -4.10
CA ILE A 174 -4.72 19.15 -4.86
C ILE A 174 -5.56 19.42 -6.10
N ALA A 175 -6.67 20.16 -5.98
CA ALA A 175 -7.53 20.49 -7.11
C ALA A 175 -6.81 21.32 -8.18
N ARG A 176 -5.99 22.28 -7.77
CA ARG A 176 -5.11 23.04 -8.70
C ARG A 176 -4.10 22.13 -9.40
N GLY A 177 -3.56 21.13 -8.69
CA GLY A 177 -2.64 20.15 -9.26
C GLY A 177 -3.32 19.29 -10.34
N PHE A 178 -4.56 18.86 -10.13
CA PHE A 178 -5.37 18.18 -11.15
C PHE A 178 -5.67 19.11 -12.33
N GLN A 179 -6.05 20.37 -12.06
CA GLN A 179 -6.31 21.35 -13.10
C GLN A 179 -5.09 21.56 -14.02
N ALA A 180 -3.91 21.68 -13.45
CA ALA A 180 -2.67 21.87 -14.22
C ALA A 180 -2.31 20.67 -15.10
N LYS A 181 -2.62 19.44 -14.65
CA LYS A 181 -2.36 18.20 -15.42
C LYS A 181 -3.50 17.83 -16.38
N SER A 182 -4.70 18.36 -16.19
CA SER A 182 -5.88 18.05 -17.00
C SER A 182 -5.95 18.91 -18.25
N LYS A 183 -6.04 18.28 -19.44
CA LYS A 183 -6.29 18.99 -20.69
C LYS A 183 -7.65 19.72 -20.72
N ALA A 184 -8.61 19.23 -19.93
CA ALA A 184 -9.95 19.83 -19.81
C ALA A 184 -10.04 20.85 -18.68
N SER A 185 -8.93 21.15 -17.98
CA SER A 185 -8.83 22.12 -16.89
C SER A 185 -9.87 21.91 -15.77
N PHE A 186 -10.13 20.65 -15.38
CA PHE A 186 -11.00 20.35 -14.25
C PHE A 186 -10.43 20.96 -12.97
N SER A 187 -11.11 21.93 -12.41
CA SER A 187 -10.66 22.72 -11.24
C SER A 187 -11.26 22.26 -9.91
N ASN A 188 -12.15 21.27 -9.93
CA ASN A 188 -12.92 20.81 -8.77
C ASN A 188 -12.61 19.38 -8.34
N CYS A 189 -11.59 18.73 -8.89
CA CYS A 189 -11.19 17.38 -8.52
C CYS A 189 -10.25 17.41 -7.30
N VAL A 190 -10.66 16.85 -6.16
CA VAL A 190 -9.84 16.70 -4.96
C VAL A 190 -9.19 15.32 -4.85
N GLY A 191 -9.61 14.38 -5.68
CA GLY A 191 -9.08 13.03 -5.72
C GLY A 191 -9.79 12.17 -6.73
N CYS A 192 -9.09 11.17 -7.26
CA CYS A 192 -9.69 10.15 -8.12
C CYS A 192 -9.83 8.86 -7.33
N ILE A 193 -11.04 8.28 -7.33
CA ILE A 193 -11.34 7.01 -6.69
C ILE A 193 -11.44 5.90 -7.72
N ASP A 194 -10.84 4.75 -7.42
CA ASP A 194 -11.00 3.54 -8.22
C ASP A 194 -10.92 2.29 -7.33
N GLY A 195 -11.50 1.20 -7.82
CA GLY A 195 -11.51 -0.09 -7.16
C GLY A 195 -10.59 -1.10 -7.85
N MET A 196 -9.83 -1.86 -7.05
CA MET A 196 -9.08 -2.98 -7.56
C MET A 196 -9.33 -4.26 -6.74
N LEU A 197 -9.08 -5.41 -7.35
CA LEU A 197 -9.20 -6.70 -6.69
C LEU A 197 -7.82 -7.25 -6.34
N ILE A 198 -7.67 -7.60 -5.08
CA ILE A 198 -6.48 -8.24 -4.56
C ILE A 198 -6.75 -9.73 -4.47
N TRP A 199 -5.96 -10.49 -5.21
CA TRP A 199 -6.14 -11.93 -5.30
C TRP A 199 -5.60 -12.63 -4.07
N THR A 200 -6.43 -13.48 -3.50
CA THR A 200 -6.09 -14.33 -2.35
C THR A 200 -6.37 -15.78 -2.69
N ASN A 201 -5.89 -16.68 -1.86
CA ASN A 201 -6.43 -18.04 -1.87
C ASN A 201 -7.86 -18.05 -1.30
N LYS A 202 -8.60 -19.12 -1.56
CA LYS A 202 -9.92 -19.31 -0.95
C LYS A 202 -9.78 -19.24 0.57
N PRO A 203 -10.48 -18.32 1.28
CA PRO A 203 -10.46 -18.28 2.73
C PRO A 203 -11.09 -19.56 3.31
N ASN A 204 -10.65 -19.97 4.48
CA ASN A 204 -11.35 -21.03 5.22
C ASN A 204 -12.64 -20.47 5.86
N LYS A 205 -13.52 -21.37 6.31
CA LYS A 205 -14.82 -21.01 6.89
C LYS A 205 -14.72 -20.07 8.09
N ASN A 206 -13.74 -20.33 8.95
CA ASN A 206 -13.56 -19.51 10.16
C ASN A 206 -13.09 -18.10 9.82
N SER A 207 -12.04 -17.97 8.99
CA SER A 207 -11.55 -16.65 8.54
C SER A 207 -12.63 -15.86 7.80
N ALA A 208 -13.43 -16.50 6.96
CA ALA A 208 -14.53 -15.83 6.29
C ALA A 208 -15.62 -15.35 7.28
N LYS A 209 -15.94 -16.18 8.29
CA LYS A 209 -16.90 -15.83 9.33
C LYS A 209 -16.40 -14.70 10.23
N ASP A 210 -15.12 -14.74 10.62
CA ASP A 210 -14.48 -13.69 11.43
C ASP A 210 -14.50 -12.34 10.71
N ALA A 211 -14.38 -12.35 9.38
CA ALA A 211 -14.56 -11.17 8.53
C ALA A 211 -16.04 -10.75 8.33
N GLY A 212 -17.02 -11.49 8.91
CA GLY A 212 -18.45 -11.19 8.76
C GLY A 212 -19.08 -11.64 7.44
N PHE A 213 -18.38 -12.48 6.65
CA PHE A 213 -18.86 -12.92 5.33
C PHE A 213 -18.86 -14.44 5.18
N GLY A 214 -19.60 -14.92 4.18
CA GLY A 214 -19.48 -16.32 3.73
C GLY A 214 -18.35 -16.50 2.72
N GLU A 215 -17.69 -17.69 2.70
CA GLU A 215 -16.57 -18.00 1.79
C GLU A 215 -16.85 -17.67 0.32
N ALA A 216 -18.09 -17.92 -0.14
CA ALA A 216 -18.47 -17.67 -1.53
C ALA A 216 -18.41 -16.19 -1.94
N LYS A 217 -18.52 -15.25 -0.99
CA LYS A 217 -18.43 -13.82 -1.25
C LYS A 217 -17.05 -13.39 -1.70
N PHE A 218 -16.01 -14.11 -1.30
CA PHE A 218 -14.63 -13.81 -1.71
C PHE A 218 -14.34 -14.23 -3.17
N PHE A 219 -15.24 -14.97 -3.82
CA PHE A 219 -15.08 -15.39 -5.21
C PHE A 219 -15.60 -14.34 -6.19
N CYS A 220 -14.71 -13.75 -6.99
CA CYS A 220 -15.08 -12.88 -8.09
C CYS A 220 -15.49 -13.72 -9.31
N GLY A 221 -16.79 -13.79 -9.60
CA GLY A 221 -17.33 -14.56 -10.73
C GLY A 221 -16.80 -14.09 -12.09
N ARG A 222 -16.57 -12.77 -12.27
CA ARG A 222 -16.05 -12.18 -13.50
C ARG A 222 -14.60 -12.61 -13.78
N LYS A 223 -13.75 -12.60 -12.76
CA LYS A 223 -12.32 -12.93 -12.89
C LYS A 223 -11.97 -14.36 -12.52
N LYS A 224 -12.96 -15.15 -12.02
CA LYS A 224 -12.79 -16.58 -11.63
C LYS A 224 -11.70 -16.81 -10.58
N LYS A 225 -11.53 -15.86 -9.65
CA LYS A 225 -10.52 -15.89 -8.58
C LYS A 225 -11.12 -15.44 -7.26
N PHE A 226 -10.52 -15.91 -6.16
CA PHE A 226 -10.82 -15.39 -4.82
C PHE A 226 -10.02 -14.13 -4.56
N GLY A 227 -10.56 -13.20 -3.78
CA GLY A 227 -9.86 -11.97 -3.44
C GLY A 227 -10.65 -11.06 -2.52
N LEU A 228 -10.07 -9.90 -2.30
CA LEU A 228 -10.62 -8.75 -1.58
C LEU A 228 -10.79 -7.58 -2.55
N ALA A 229 -11.81 -6.77 -2.31
CA ALA A 229 -11.95 -5.49 -2.97
C ALA A 229 -11.15 -4.45 -2.18
N LEU A 230 -10.27 -3.75 -2.88
CA LEU A 230 -9.58 -2.55 -2.40
C LEU A 230 -10.15 -1.36 -3.12
N GLN A 231 -10.42 -0.28 -2.38
CA GLN A 231 -10.67 1.04 -2.94
C GLN A 231 -9.58 1.99 -2.53
N ALA A 232 -9.20 2.88 -3.43
CA ALA A 232 -8.21 3.89 -3.16
C ALA A 232 -8.62 5.24 -3.76
N ILE A 233 -8.28 6.31 -3.05
CA ILE A 233 -8.38 7.68 -3.54
C ILE A 233 -6.96 8.20 -3.73
N CYS A 234 -6.65 8.72 -4.91
CA CYS A 234 -5.33 9.24 -5.25
C CYS A 234 -5.40 10.73 -5.60
N ASP A 235 -4.33 11.47 -5.28
CA ASP A 235 -4.13 12.85 -5.73
C ASP A 235 -3.54 12.94 -7.16
N HIS A 236 -3.29 14.16 -7.62
CA HIS A 236 -2.69 14.46 -8.93
C HIS A 236 -1.23 14.01 -9.08
N LYS A 237 -0.55 13.69 -7.96
CA LYS A 237 0.81 13.11 -7.91
C LYS A 237 0.78 11.60 -7.76
N ARG A 238 -0.40 10.95 -7.79
CA ARG A 238 -0.65 9.52 -7.58
C ARG A 238 -0.38 9.05 -6.14
N ARG A 239 -0.35 9.96 -5.17
CA ARG A 239 -0.26 9.58 -3.75
C ARG A 239 -1.64 9.16 -3.26
N PHE A 240 -1.71 8.11 -2.47
CA PHE A 240 -2.95 7.69 -1.83
C PHE A 240 -3.37 8.70 -0.76
N LEU A 241 -4.62 9.13 -0.85
CA LEU A 241 -5.27 9.99 0.15
C LEU A 241 -6.16 9.18 1.09
N ASP A 242 -6.67 8.04 0.60
CA ASP A 242 -7.47 7.10 1.36
C ASP A 242 -7.37 5.71 0.74
N VAL A 243 -7.40 4.67 1.58
CA VAL A 243 -7.39 3.26 1.14
C VAL A 243 -8.30 2.46 2.05
N ASP A 244 -9.26 1.76 1.47
CA ASP A 244 -10.16 0.84 2.18
C ASP A 244 -10.09 -0.58 1.60
N VAL A 245 -10.01 -1.60 2.48
CA VAL A 245 -9.95 -3.03 2.14
C VAL A 245 -10.90 -3.80 3.05
N GLY A 246 -12.15 -3.37 3.12
CA GLY A 246 -13.14 -3.95 4.03
C GLY A 246 -14.00 -5.06 3.42
N HIS A 247 -13.94 -5.29 2.10
CA HIS A 247 -14.95 -6.08 1.40
C HIS A 247 -14.38 -7.27 0.59
N PRO A 248 -15.15 -8.37 0.48
CA PRO A 248 -14.80 -9.48 -0.39
C PRO A 248 -14.96 -9.13 -1.89
N ALA A 249 -14.22 -9.81 -2.76
CA ALA A 249 -14.11 -9.52 -4.20
C ALA A 249 -15.42 -9.56 -5.00
N SER A 250 -16.52 -10.10 -4.47
CA SER A 250 -17.82 -10.03 -5.11
C SER A 250 -18.61 -8.76 -4.84
N THR A 251 -18.13 -7.90 -3.94
CA THR A 251 -18.76 -6.62 -3.61
C THR A 251 -18.53 -5.62 -4.74
N SER A 252 -19.54 -4.83 -5.09
CA SER A 252 -19.40 -3.79 -6.11
C SER A 252 -18.66 -2.58 -5.56
N ASP A 253 -17.94 -1.84 -6.43
CA ASP A 253 -17.19 -0.65 -6.05
C ASP A 253 -18.09 0.40 -5.36
N TYR A 254 -19.31 0.58 -5.86
CA TYR A 254 -20.28 1.47 -5.23
C TYR A 254 -20.64 1.05 -3.79
N LEU A 255 -20.86 -0.24 -3.54
CA LEU A 255 -21.18 -0.71 -2.19
C LEU A 255 -19.95 -0.60 -1.26
N CYS A 256 -18.75 -0.91 -1.73
CA CYS A 256 -17.52 -0.68 -0.99
C CYS A 256 -17.41 0.80 -0.57
N PHE A 257 -17.62 1.72 -1.52
CA PHE A 257 -17.57 3.15 -1.24
C PHE A 257 -18.62 3.59 -0.22
N THR A 258 -19.88 3.20 -0.39
CA THR A 258 -20.97 3.67 0.48
C THR A 258 -20.87 3.18 1.92
N THR A 259 -20.07 2.16 2.18
CA THR A 259 -19.82 1.59 3.51
C THR A 259 -18.47 1.98 4.09
N SER A 260 -17.64 2.72 3.34
CA SER A 260 -16.33 3.19 3.79
C SER A 260 -16.41 4.39 4.75
N ASP A 261 -15.39 4.54 5.59
CA ASP A 261 -15.29 5.67 6.51
C ASP A 261 -15.20 7.01 5.79
N ILE A 262 -14.50 7.03 4.65
CA ILE A 262 -14.36 8.25 3.85
C ILE A 262 -15.73 8.72 3.31
N HIS A 263 -16.61 7.80 2.92
CA HIS A 263 -17.95 8.16 2.47
C HIS A 263 -18.75 8.84 3.60
N LEU A 264 -18.63 8.38 4.84
CA LEU A 264 -19.28 9.01 5.99
C LEU A 264 -18.77 10.44 6.17
N LYS A 265 -17.47 10.66 6.11
CA LYS A 265 -16.84 11.98 6.21
C LYS A 265 -17.25 12.91 5.06
N LEU A 266 -17.31 12.41 3.82
CA LEU A 266 -17.71 13.21 2.65
C LEU A 266 -19.18 13.72 2.74
N ARG A 267 -20.02 13.10 3.56
CA ARG A 267 -21.39 13.54 3.82
C ARG A 267 -21.48 14.60 4.92
N GLU A 268 -20.43 14.81 5.67
CA GLU A 268 -20.39 15.85 6.69
C GLU A 268 -20.30 17.24 6.03
N ASN A 269 -21.12 18.17 6.48
CA ASN A 269 -21.08 19.53 5.98
C ASN A 269 -19.74 20.18 6.29
N GLY A 270 -19.08 20.73 5.26
CA GLY A 270 -17.80 21.41 5.40
C GLY A 270 -16.57 20.49 5.46
N PHE A 271 -16.71 19.16 5.28
CA PHE A 271 -15.56 18.29 5.15
C PHE A 271 -14.80 18.54 3.84
N LEU A 272 -15.50 18.67 2.71
CA LEU A 272 -14.92 19.17 1.47
C LEU A 272 -15.05 20.67 1.36
N ALA A 273 -14.05 21.32 0.79
CA ALA A 273 -14.12 22.70 0.40
C ALA A 273 -15.21 22.89 -0.68
N ASP A 274 -15.87 24.05 -0.66
CA ASP A 274 -17.01 24.35 -1.53
C ASP A 274 -16.68 24.10 -3.02
N GLY A 275 -17.55 23.34 -3.67
CA GLY A 275 -17.45 23.02 -5.08
C GLY A 275 -16.41 21.94 -5.44
N LEU A 276 -15.68 21.39 -4.48
CA LEU A 276 -14.78 20.25 -4.71
C LEU A 276 -15.52 18.92 -4.62
N CYS A 277 -15.09 17.94 -5.41
CA CYS A 277 -15.61 16.57 -5.39
C CYS A 277 -14.55 15.56 -5.80
N LEU A 278 -14.79 14.30 -5.47
CA LEU A 278 -14.05 13.16 -6.01
C LEU A 278 -14.48 12.87 -7.45
N TYR A 279 -13.59 12.27 -8.22
CA TYR A 279 -13.89 11.76 -9.55
C TYR A 279 -13.77 10.23 -9.55
N GLY A 280 -14.83 9.56 -9.98
CA GLY A 280 -14.90 8.10 -10.13
C GLY A 280 -15.39 7.67 -11.51
N ASP A 281 -15.29 6.40 -11.82
CA ASP A 281 -15.79 5.81 -13.05
C ASP A 281 -17.32 5.57 -13.02
N ASN A 282 -17.84 4.88 -14.02
CA ASN A 282 -19.28 4.55 -14.14
C ASN A 282 -19.80 3.57 -13.08
N ALA A 283 -18.95 2.97 -12.26
CA ALA A 283 -19.35 2.09 -11.17
C ALA A 283 -19.94 2.89 -10.00
N TYR A 284 -19.57 4.17 -9.88
CA TYR A 284 -20.05 5.06 -8.83
C TYR A 284 -21.31 5.83 -9.24
N VAL A 285 -21.94 6.47 -8.28
CA VAL A 285 -23.14 7.29 -8.49
C VAL A 285 -22.79 8.77 -8.32
N ASN A 286 -23.28 9.59 -9.25
CA ASN A 286 -23.08 11.04 -9.20
C ASN A 286 -23.79 11.65 -7.98
N THR A 287 -23.06 12.42 -7.18
CA THR A 287 -23.51 13.08 -5.95
C THR A 287 -22.84 14.46 -5.84
N PRO A 288 -23.21 15.34 -4.90
CA PRO A 288 -22.51 16.61 -4.70
C PRO A 288 -20.99 16.47 -4.43
N PHE A 289 -20.54 15.34 -3.87
CA PHE A 289 -19.14 15.06 -3.56
C PHE A 289 -18.49 14.00 -4.47
N MET A 290 -19.21 13.52 -5.49
CA MET A 290 -18.70 12.51 -6.43
C MET A 290 -19.15 12.81 -7.85
N ALA A 291 -18.22 13.10 -8.74
CA ALA A 291 -18.47 13.28 -10.18
C ALA A 291 -18.17 11.98 -10.94
N THR A 292 -19.09 11.55 -11.78
CA THR A 292 -18.96 10.36 -12.62
C THR A 292 -19.30 10.65 -14.08
N PRO A 293 -18.81 9.87 -15.05
CA PRO A 293 -19.17 10.01 -16.45
C PRO A 293 -20.68 9.91 -16.68
N TYR A 294 -21.20 10.63 -17.68
CA TYR A 294 -22.60 10.53 -18.08
C TYR A 294 -22.94 9.16 -18.63
N LYS A 295 -23.95 8.49 -18.06
CA LYS A 295 -24.46 7.23 -18.58
C LYS A 295 -25.21 7.50 -19.89
N GLY A 296 -24.85 6.82 -20.99
CA GLY A 296 -25.57 6.89 -22.27
C GLY A 296 -25.22 8.07 -23.17
N ALA A 297 -24.08 8.70 -22.99
CA ALA A 297 -23.60 9.68 -23.97
C ALA A 297 -23.34 8.99 -25.30
N GLN A 298 -24.23 9.22 -26.28
CA GLN A 298 -23.93 8.92 -27.68
C GLN A 298 -22.76 9.82 -28.11
N SER A 299 -21.84 9.26 -28.88
CA SER A 299 -20.63 9.90 -29.40
C SER A 299 -20.83 11.37 -29.78
N GLY A 300 -20.44 12.28 -28.92
CA GLY A 300 -20.48 13.72 -29.10
C GLY A 300 -19.52 14.40 -28.13
N VAL A 301 -19.32 15.69 -28.28
CA VAL A 301 -18.37 16.54 -27.55
C VAL A 301 -18.34 16.34 -26.02
N LYS A 302 -19.35 15.71 -25.43
CA LYS A 302 -19.42 15.41 -23.98
C LYS A 302 -18.55 14.22 -23.56
N ASP A 303 -18.28 13.26 -24.46
CA ASP A 303 -17.47 12.08 -24.15
C ASP A 303 -15.96 12.40 -24.04
N GLY A 304 -15.50 13.44 -24.74
CA GLY A 304 -14.08 13.83 -24.73
C GLY A 304 -13.58 14.35 -23.39
N CYS A 305 -14.46 14.81 -22.51
CA CYS A 305 -14.06 15.42 -21.24
C CYS A 305 -13.77 14.40 -20.12
N LEU A 306 -14.37 13.20 -20.16
CA LEU A 306 -14.30 12.22 -19.08
C LEU A 306 -13.52 10.94 -19.42
N GLN A 307 -13.15 10.74 -20.70
CA GLN A 307 -12.29 9.62 -21.13
C GLN A 307 -10.83 9.70 -20.60
N PHE A 308 -10.43 10.82 -20.01
CA PHE A 308 -9.06 11.00 -19.50
C PHE A 308 -8.82 10.47 -18.09
N LEU A 309 -9.84 9.93 -17.42
CA LEU A 309 -9.68 9.29 -16.11
C LEU A 309 -9.32 7.81 -16.20
N SER A 310 -9.22 7.22 -17.39
CA SER A 310 -8.61 5.91 -17.53
C SER A 310 -7.09 6.05 -17.34
N PHE A 311 -6.59 5.70 -16.19
CA PHE A 311 -5.17 5.52 -15.94
C PHE A 311 -4.67 4.40 -16.85
N SER A 312 -4.08 4.76 -17.99
CA SER A 312 -3.27 3.83 -18.76
C SER A 312 -2.02 3.57 -17.94
N ALA A 313 -1.95 2.38 -17.32
CA ALA A 313 -0.69 1.91 -16.78
C ALA A 313 0.32 1.87 -17.96
N PRO A 314 1.53 2.40 -17.80
CA PRO A 314 2.56 2.19 -18.81
C PRO A 314 2.88 0.70 -18.86
N ASN A 315 2.89 0.13 -20.08
CA ASN A 315 3.33 -1.23 -20.38
C ASN A 315 4.73 -1.53 -19.87
#